data_7f6f4d6214a4b1569faf1b838be74530
#
_entry.id   7f6f4d6214a4b1569faf1b838be74530
#
_cell.length_a   1.000
_cell.length_b   1.000
_cell.length_c   1.000
_cell.angle_alpha   90.00
_cell.angle_beta   90.00
_cell.angle_gamma   90.00
#
_symmetry.space_group_name_H-M   'P 1'
#
loop_
_entity.id
_entity.type
_entity.pdbx_description
1 polymer ?
#
loop_
_entity_poly.entity_id
_entity_poly.type
_entity_poly.pdbx_seq_one_letter_code
_entity_poly.pdbx_strand_id
1 'polypeptide(L)'
;MIEYGVFPTRINRWCCDVFKHNAVHHDVKIIGVRAAESTARANRWKPVTRWNNGKELALTPILYFTDEDVWNFIKQNNLPYCELYDQGFKRLGCIGCPMASAEMKAREFARWPRYEQLYRKTFAEIWKRRAGTISRTTGKEWFGSRKFHNSDELFEWWLSGKSSPEDLLKINDENASDCQLDANGNFCTMGMH
;
A
#
# COMPACT_ATOMS: atom_id res chain seq x y z
N MET A 1 -4.35 8.17 8.58
CA MET A 1 -5.44 8.53 7.63
C MET A 1 -6.10 9.86 8.01
N ILE A 2 -6.60 10.02 9.21
CA ILE A 2 -7.28 11.26 9.64
C ILE A 2 -6.34 12.47 9.53
N GLU A 3 -5.11 12.33 9.97
CA GLU A 3 -4.08 13.38 9.88
C GLU A 3 -3.79 13.79 8.43
N TYR A 4 -3.66 12.84 7.53
CA TYR A 4 -3.47 13.10 6.10
C TYR A 4 -4.74 13.56 5.38
N GLY A 5 -5.91 13.42 6.00
CA GLY A 5 -7.21 13.76 5.42
C GLY A 5 -7.63 12.91 4.24
N VAL A 6 -6.88 11.83 3.95
CA VAL A 6 -7.13 10.88 2.86
C VAL A 6 -6.80 9.45 3.29
N PHE A 7 -7.49 8.49 2.71
CA PHE A 7 -7.19 7.07 2.89
C PHE A 7 -6.25 6.57 1.78
N PRO A 8 -5.41 5.55 2.06
CA PRO A 8 -4.52 4.99 1.06
C PRO A 8 -5.30 4.24 -0.01
N THR A 9 -4.84 4.35 -1.25
CA THR A 9 -5.41 3.65 -2.42
C THR A 9 -4.35 2.81 -3.12
N ARG A 10 -4.72 2.12 -4.19
CA ARG A 10 -3.76 1.36 -5.00
C ARG A 10 -2.72 2.25 -5.69
N ILE A 11 -3.08 3.47 -6.04
CA ILE A 11 -2.19 4.44 -6.67
C ILE A 11 -1.44 5.23 -5.60
N ASN A 12 -2.16 5.84 -4.67
CA ASN A 12 -1.54 6.60 -3.59
C ASN A 12 -1.33 5.72 -2.34
N ARG A 13 -0.12 5.20 -2.20
CA ARG A 13 0.28 4.32 -1.10
C ARG A 13 1.15 5.02 -0.07
N TRP A 14 0.81 6.26 0.29
CA TRP A 14 1.54 7.05 1.28
C TRP A 14 1.83 6.26 2.58
N CYS A 15 0.96 5.32 2.95
CA CYS A 15 1.19 4.44 4.09
C CYS A 15 2.45 3.56 3.95
N CYS A 16 2.84 3.18 2.73
CA CYS A 16 4.08 2.44 2.52
C CYS A 16 5.31 3.29 2.77
N ASP A 17 5.25 4.56 2.39
CA ASP A 17 6.35 5.49 2.61
C ASP A 17 6.53 5.76 4.09
N VAL A 18 5.44 6.05 4.81
CA VAL A 18 5.46 6.31 6.26
C VAL A 18 5.90 5.09 7.07
N PHE A 19 5.35 3.90 6.80
CA PHE A 19 5.53 2.74 7.67
C PHE A 19 6.59 1.74 7.20
N LYS A 20 7.07 1.84 5.97
CA LYS A 20 8.06 0.90 5.41
C LYS A 20 9.32 1.58 4.93
N HIS A 21 9.19 2.58 4.05
CA HIS A 21 10.35 3.16 3.39
C HIS A 21 11.16 4.04 4.33
N ASN A 22 10.49 4.80 5.20
CA ASN A 22 11.13 5.69 6.17
C ASN A 22 11.43 5.03 7.53
N ALA A 23 11.08 3.76 7.71
CA ALA A 23 11.27 3.08 8.98
C ALA A 23 12.73 2.68 9.26
N VAL A 24 13.56 2.57 8.23
CA VAL A 24 14.94 2.10 8.33
C VAL A 24 15.84 2.95 7.44
N HIS A 25 16.79 3.64 8.07
CA HIS A 25 17.81 4.45 7.40
C HIS A 25 19.18 3.81 7.63
N HIS A 26 19.67 3.04 6.67
CA HIS A 26 20.99 2.44 6.68
C HIS A 26 21.58 2.47 5.28
N ASP A 27 22.89 2.59 5.19
CA ASP A 27 23.62 2.60 3.92
C ASP A 27 23.48 1.29 3.15
N VAL A 28 23.31 0.17 3.87
CA VAL A 28 23.07 -1.17 3.32
C VAL A 28 21.84 -1.77 3.95
N LYS A 29 20.91 -2.24 3.10
CA LYS A 29 19.65 -2.90 3.52
C LYS A 29 19.59 -4.30 2.93
N ILE A 30 19.15 -5.26 3.74
CA ILE A 30 18.79 -6.60 3.24
C ILE A 30 17.27 -6.62 3.04
N ILE A 31 16.82 -6.94 1.85
CA ILE A 31 15.40 -6.90 1.46
C ILE A 31 14.97 -8.26 0.93
N GLY A 32 13.90 -8.81 1.51
CA GLY A 32 13.32 -10.08 1.12
C GLY A 32 12.41 -10.00 -0.11
N VAL A 33 12.84 -9.28 -1.17
CA VAL A 33 12.09 -9.19 -2.42
C VAL A 33 12.42 -10.38 -3.32
N ARG A 34 11.41 -10.89 -4.03
CA ARG A 34 11.56 -12.00 -4.98
C ARG A 34 11.05 -11.64 -6.37
N ALA A 35 11.75 -12.08 -7.41
CA ALA A 35 11.36 -11.89 -8.81
C ALA A 35 10.02 -12.58 -9.12
N ALA A 36 9.76 -13.74 -8.51
CA ALA A 36 8.52 -14.50 -8.67
C ALA A 36 7.25 -13.76 -8.23
N GLU A 37 7.37 -12.71 -7.43
CA GLU A 37 6.20 -11.98 -6.92
C GLU A 37 5.54 -11.07 -7.96
N SER A 38 6.27 -10.58 -8.97
CA SER A 38 5.72 -9.83 -10.10
C SER A 38 6.76 -9.53 -11.17
N THR A 39 6.33 -9.36 -12.42
CA THR A 39 7.18 -8.94 -13.56
C THR A 39 7.93 -7.63 -13.27
N ALA A 40 7.26 -6.67 -12.62
CA ALA A 40 7.90 -5.41 -12.25
C ALA A 40 9.07 -5.62 -11.27
N ARG A 41 8.95 -6.58 -10.34
CA ARG A 41 10.06 -6.92 -9.43
C ARG A 41 11.18 -7.65 -10.14
N ALA A 42 10.86 -8.61 -11.01
CA ALA A 42 11.85 -9.33 -11.81
C ALA A 42 12.70 -8.38 -12.65
N ASN A 43 12.09 -7.38 -13.27
CA ASN A 43 12.78 -6.40 -14.10
C ASN A 43 13.59 -5.36 -13.31
N ARG A 44 13.11 -4.97 -12.13
CA ARG A 44 13.70 -3.88 -11.36
C ARG A 44 14.86 -4.32 -10.47
N TRP A 45 14.76 -5.48 -9.82
CA TRP A 45 15.68 -5.89 -8.77
C TRP A 45 16.81 -6.79 -9.31
N LYS A 46 17.99 -6.54 -8.79
CA LYS A 46 19.21 -7.38 -8.98
C LYS A 46 19.69 -7.81 -7.59
N PRO A 47 20.54 -8.84 -7.47
CA PRO A 47 21.08 -9.30 -6.18
C PRO A 47 21.68 -8.17 -5.33
N VAL A 48 22.27 -7.19 -5.99
CA VAL A 48 22.71 -5.92 -5.40
C VAL A 48 22.12 -4.78 -6.23
N THR A 49 21.32 -3.95 -5.61
CA THR A 49 20.66 -2.81 -6.28
C THR A 49 21.00 -1.52 -5.53
N ARG A 50 21.37 -0.47 -6.28
CA ARG A 50 21.51 0.87 -5.71
C ARG A 50 20.12 1.47 -5.52
N TRP A 51 19.87 2.03 -4.35
CA TRP A 51 18.61 2.61 -3.91
C TRP A 51 18.82 4.06 -3.49
N ASN A 52 17.73 4.84 -3.41
CA ASN A 52 17.76 6.22 -2.92
C ASN A 52 18.83 7.08 -3.64
N ASN A 53 18.69 7.20 -4.98
CA ASN A 53 19.61 7.96 -5.84
C ASN A 53 21.09 7.53 -5.69
N GLY A 54 21.32 6.25 -5.46
CA GLY A 54 22.66 5.68 -5.34
C GLY A 54 23.30 5.79 -3.96
N LYS A 55 22.61 6.42 -3.00
CA LYS A 55 23.12 6.60 -1.62
C LYS A 55 23.08 5.34 -0.77
N GLU A 56 22.17 4.43 -1.08
CA GLU A 56 21.95 3.20 -0.32
C GLU A 56 22.14 1.96 -1.21
N LEU A 57 22.53 0.85 -0.60
CA LEU A 57 22.61 -0.46 -1.25
C LEU A 57 21.51 -1.38 -0.71
N ALA A 58 20.80 -2.05 -1.61
CA ALA A 58 19.86 -3.10 -1.28
C ALA A 58 20.44 -4.46 -1.71
N LEU A 59 20.58 -5.36 -0.76
CA LEU A 59 20.95 -6.76 -0.98
C LEU A 59 19.67 -7.60 -0.99
N THR A 60 19.48 -8.42 -2.01
CA THR A 60 18.29 -9.26 -2.19
C THR A 60 18.66 -10.73 -2.30
N PRO A 61 19.06 -11.38 -1.19
CA PRO A 61 19.64 -12.72 -1.19
C PRO A 61 18.68 -13.80 -1.71
N ILE A 62 17.38 -13.58 -1.61
CA ILE A 62 16.34 -14.52 -2.04
C ILE A 62 15.64 -14.10 -3.33
N LEU A 63 16.26 -13.22 -4.13
CA LEU A 63 15.63 -12.65 -5.33
C LEU A 63 15.08 -13.71 -6.28
N TYR A 64 15.79 -14.81 -6.46
CA TYR A 64 15.43 -15.87 -7.39
C TYR A 64 14.67 -17.03 -6.75
N PHE A 65 14.33 -16.94 -5.46
CA PHE A 65 13.53 -17.98 -4.79
C PHE A 65 12.10 -17.96 -5.32
N THR A 66 11.60 -19.15 -5.65
CA THR A 66 10.17 -19.40 -5.88
C THR A 66 9.42 -19.47 -4.55
N ASP A 67 8.10 -19.59 -4.57
CA ASP A 67 7.32 -19.85 -3.35
C ASP A 67 7.69 -21.21 -2.75
N GLU A 68 7.94 -22.21 -3.59
CA GLU A 68 8.35 -23.53 -3.16
C GLU A 68 9.73 -23.52 -2.49
N ASP A 69 10.71 -22.80 -3.05
CA ASP A 69 12.03 -22.65 -2.44
C ASP A 69 11.96 -22.04 -1.05
N VAL A 70 11.13 -21.01 -0.85
CA VAL A 70 10.95 -20.39 0.46
C VAL A 70 10.39 -21.41 1.46
N TRP A 71 9.34 -22.14 1.11
CA TRP A 71 8.75 -23.11 2.01
C TRP A 71 9.66 -24.31 2.29
N ASN A 72 10.40 -24.78 1.29
CA ASN A 72 11.38 -25.84 1.48
C ASN A 72 12.52 -25.40 2.40
N PHE A 73 13.01 -24.17 2.22
CA PHE A 73 14.03 -23.61 3.11
C PHE A 73 13.56 -23.49 4.56
N ILE A 74 12.34 -22.99 4.78
CA ILE A 74 11.73 -22.88 6.11
C ILE A 74 11.63 -24.25 6.78
N LYS A 75 11.12 -25.27 6.04
CA LYS A 75 10.92 -26.63 6.57
C LYS A 75 12.24 -27.34 6.85
N GLN A 76 13.20 -27.27 5.92
CA GLN A 76 14.51 -27.91 6.06
C GLN A 76 15.30 -27.38 7.26
N ASN A 77 15.13 -26.09 7.57
CA ASN A 77 15.84 -25.44 8.65
C ASN A 77 15.00 -25.29 9.94
N ASN A 78 13.79 -25.87 9.98
CA ASN A 78 12.87 -25.75 11.10
C ASN A 78 12.66 -24.28 11.58
N LEU A 79 12.54 -23.36 10.61
CA LEU A 79 12.36 -21.94 10.93
C LEU A 79 10.93 -21.65 11.37
N PRO A 80 10.74 -20.77 12.36
CA PRO A 80 9.42 -20.32 12.73
C PRO A 80 8.79 -19.48 11.62
N TYR A 81 7.50 -19.67 11.40
CA TYR A 81 6.70 -18.85 10.47
C TYR A 81 5.35 -18.50 11.10
N CYS A 82 4.63 -17.57 10.50
CA CYS A 82 3.35 -17.13 11.04
C CYS A 82 2.26 -18.19 10.82
N GLU A 83 1.60 -18.60 11.89
CA GLU A 83 0.51 -19.60 11.89
C GLU A 83 -0.70 -19.24 11.01
N LEU A 84 -0.83 -17.96 10.62
CA LEU A 84 -1.89 -17.54 9.69
C LEU A 84 -1.77 -18.22 8.32
N TYR A 85 -0.57 -18.66 7.92
CA TYR A 85 -0.41 -19.46 6.71
C TYR A 85 -1.12 -20.81 6.83
N ASP A 86 -1.07 -21.45 8.00
CA ASP A 86 -1.77 -22.72 8.26
C ASP A 86 -3.28 -22.50 8.30
N GLN A 87 -3.73 -21.31 8.67
CA GLN A 87 -5.13 -20.89 8.61
C GLN A 87 -5.57 -20.50 7.18
N GLY A 88 -4.72 -20.70 6.17
CA GLY A 88 -5.01 -20.51 4.75
C GLY A 88 -4.86 -19.08 4.25
N PHE A 89 -4.17 -18.19 4.98
CA PHE A 89 -3.75 -16.91 4.43
C PHE A 89 -2.59 -17.12 3.46
N LYS A 90 -2.80 -16.82 2.18
CA LYS A 90 -1.76 -16.98 1.15
C LYS A 90 -0.71 -15.88 1.18
N ARG A 91 -1.06 -14.73 1.72
CA ARG A 91 -0.19 -13.56 1.81
C ARG A 91 -0.51 -12.77 3.08
N LEU A 92 0.52 -12.45 3.81
CA LEU A 92 0.41 -11.63 5.03
C LEU A 92 0.92 -10.22 4.76
N GLY A 93 0.26 -9.24 5.36
CA GLY A 93 0.59 -7.83 5.22
C GLY A 93 -0.22 -6.96 6.18
N CYS A 94 -0.39 -5.69 5.82
CA CYS A 94 -1.24 -4.79 6.61
C CYS A 94 -2.70 -5.20 6.48
N ILE A 95 -3.43 -5.26 7.59
CA ILE A 95 -4.88 -5.49 7.58
C ILE A 95 -5.57 -4.36 6.83
N GLY A 96 -6.44 -4.71 5.87
CA GLY A 96 -7.09 -3.71 5.01
C GLY A 96 -6.12 -3.01 4.05
N CYS A 97 -5.09 -3.68 3.59
CA CYS A 97 -4.18 -3.12 2.59
C CYS A 97 -4.92 -2.81 1.29
N PRO A 98 -4.80 -1.60 0.71
CA PRO A 98 -5.46 -1.27 -0.55
C PRO A 98 -4.99 -2.16 -1.72
N MET A 99 -3.81 -2.78 -1.61
CA MET A 99 -3.29 -3.72 -2.62
C MET A 99 -3.87 -5.13 -2.48
N ALA A 100 -4.53 -5.47 -1.36
CA ALA A 100 -5.20 -6.73 -1.19
C ALA A 100 -6.46 -6.81 -2.07
N SER A 101 -6.85 -8.04 -2.45
CA SER A 101 -8.13 -8.27 -3.12
C SER A 101 -9.30 -7.95 -2.18
N ALA A 102 -10.49 -7.73 -2.74
CA ALA A 102 -11.70 -7.53 -1.93
C ALA A 102 -11.97 -8.73 -1.01
N GLU A 103 -11.81 -9.94 -1.53
CA GLU A 103 -11.95 -11.19 -0.79
C GLU A 103 -10.97 -11.27 0.41
N MET A 104 -9.69 -10.91 0.17
CA MET A 104 -8.69 -10.91 1.23
C MET A 104 -9.03 -9.87 2.31
N LYS A 105 -9.42 -8.66 1.93
CA LYS A 105 -9.84 -7.62 2.89
C LYS A 105 -11.07 -8.06 3.70
N ALA A 106 -12.05 -8.68 3.05
CA ALA A 106 -13.22 -9.22 3.74
C ALA A 106 -12.83 -10.31 4.76
N ARG A 107 -11.93 -11.21 4.39
CA ARG A 107 -11.39 -12.25 5.28
C ARG A 107 -10.62 -11.64 6.46
N GLU A 108 -9.79 -10.63 6.22
CA GLU A 108 -9.06 -9.92 7.25
C GLU A 108 -10.01 -9.23 8.23
N PHE A 109 -11.02 -8.54 7.75
CA PHE A 109 -11.99 -7.85 8.59
C PHE A 109 -12.92 -8.81 9.36
N ALA A 110 -13.26 -9.95 8.76
CA ALA A 110 -13.98 -11.00 9.48
C ALA A 110 -13.14 -11.56 10.64
N ARG A 111 -11.83 -11.74 10.45
CA ARG A 111 -10.90 -12.21 11.49
C ARG A 111 -10.62 -11.14 12.55
N TRP A 112 -10.61 -9.86 12.16
CA TRP A 112 -10.29 -8.72 13.03
C TRP A 112 -11.33 -7.61 12.92
N PRO A 113 -12.57 -7.80 13.43
CA PRO A 113 -13.67 -6.85 13.21
C PRO A 113 -13.43 -5.46 13.83
N ARG A 114 -12.57 -5.36 14.87
CA ARG A 114 -12.18 -4.07 15.43
C ARG A 114 -11.45 -3.18 14.42
N TYR A 115 -10.68 -3.77 13.50
CA TYR A 115 -10.02 -3.00 12.45
C TYR A 115 -11.03 -2.48 11.44
N GLU A 116 -12.01 -3.27 11.02
CA GLU A 116 -13.09 -2.79 10.16
C GLU A 116 -13.81 -1.59 10.79
N GLN A 117 -14.19 -1.69 12.07
CA GLN A 117 -14.82 -0.59 12.78
C GLN A 117 -13.96 0.67 12.82
N LEU A 118 -12.65 0.51 13.02
CA LEU A 118 -11.71 1.63 12.99
C LEU A 118 -11.62 2.27 11.60
N TYR A 119 -11.58 1.46 10.55
CA TYR A 119 -11.61 1.95 9.17
C TYR A 119 -12.90 2.72 8.90
N ARG A 120 -14.08 2.16 9.21
CA ARG A 120 -15.38 2.84 9.03
C ARG A 120 -15.44 4.18 9.77
N LYS A 121 -15.01 4.23 11.03
CA LYS A 121 -14.90 5.49 11.78
C LYS A 121 -13.97 6.49 11.11
N THR A 122 -12.84 6.02 10.60
CA THR A 122 -11.87 6.88 9.90
C THR A 122 -12.45 7.43 8.60
N PHE A 123 -13.15 6.60 7.82
CA PHE A 123 -13.83 7.04 6.61
C PHE A 123 -14.93 8.06 6.90
N ALA A 124 -15.71 7.85 7.96
CA ALA A 124 -16.74 8.80 8.40
C ALA A 124 -16.12 10.14 8.77
N GLU A 125 -15.00 10.16 9.49
CA GLU A 125 -14.32 11.39 9.85
C GLU A 125 -13.72 12.13 8.64
N ILE A 126 -13.11 11.40 7.70
CA ILE A 126 -12.60 11.98 6.44
C ILE A 126 -13.77 12.54 5.62
N TRP A 127 -14.86 11.78 5.51
CA TRP A 127 -16.08 12.23 4.84
C TRP A 127 -16.58 13.55 5.42
N LYS A 128 -16.74 13.62 6.73
CA LYS A 128 -17.19 14.83 7.44
C LYS A 128 -16.33 16.05 7.15
N ARG A 129 -15.02 15.86 6.99
CA ARG A 129 -14.06 16.95 6.73
C ARG A 129 -14.01 17.39 5.27
N ARG A 130 -14.23 16.45 4.34
CA ARG A 130 -13.93 16.66 2.91
C ARG A 130 -15.17 16.72 2.02
N ALA A 131 -16.24 15.99 2.33
CA ALA A 131 -17.43 15.98 1.50
C ALA A 131 -17.99 17.40 1.30
N GLY A 132 -18.30 17.75 0.05
CA GLY A 132 -18.79 19.06 -0.32
C GLY A 132 -17.72 20.16 -0.36
N THR A 133 -16.47 19.87 -0.02
CA THR A 133 -15.38 20.85 -0.15
C THR A 133 -14.71 20.76 -1.52
N ILE A 134 -14.09 21.85 -1.95
CA ILE A 134 -13.35 21.91 -3.23
C ILE A 134 -11.89 21.60 -3.00
N SER A 135 -11.33 20.68 -3.77
CA SER A 135 -9.89 20.42 -3.78
C SER A 135 -9.15 21.64 -4.31
N ARG A 136 -8.16 22.10 -3.55
CA ARG A 136 -7.33 23.26 -3.96
C ARG A 136 -6.49 22.97 -5.20
N THR A 137 -6.10 21.71 -5.40
CA THR A 137 -5.22 21.29 -6.50
C THR A 137 -5.99 21.08 -7.79
N THR A 138 -7.18 20.47 -7.74
CA THR A 138 -7.95 20.12 -8.94
C THR A 138 -9.11 21.04 -9.22
N GLY A 139 -9.52 21.87 -8.27
CA GLY A 139 -10.72 22.68 -8.36
C GLY A 139 -12.02 21.87 -8.39
N LYS A 140 -11.96 20.55 -8.13
CA LYS A 140 -13.14 19.66 -8.13
C LYS A 140 -13.59 19.37 -6.70
N GLU A 141 -14.87 19.08 -6.55
CA GLU A 141 -15.44 18.68 -5.27
C GLU A 141 -14.92 17.31 -4.82
N TRP A 142 -14.51 17.23 -3.54
CA TRP A 142 -14.10 15.98 -2.91
C TRP A 142 -15.28 14.99 -2.86
N PHE A 143 -14.99 13.74 -3.26
CA PHE A 143 -15.94 12.62 -3.34
C PHE A 143 -17.13 12.86 -4.26
N GLY A 144 -17.16 13.99 -4.99
CA GLY A 144 -18.12 14.44 -5.97
C GLY A 144 -19.56 14.00 -5.66
N SER A 145 -20.43 14.92 -5.32
CA SER A 145 -21.82 14.70 -4.90
C SER A 145 -22.65 13.74 -5.77
N ARG A 146 -22.14 13.37 -6.95
CA ARG A 146 -22.78 12.44 -7.88
C ARG A 146 -22.38 10.97 -7.71
N LYS A 147 -21.40 10.66 -6.84
CA LYS A 147 -20.82 9.33 -6.79
C LYS A 147 -21.02 8.61 -5.47
N PHE A 148 -20.92 9.33 -4.36
CA PHE A 148 -21.10 8.79 -3.03
C PHE A 148 -22.04 9.70 -2.24
N HIS A 149 -22.98 9.09 -1.51
CA HIS A 149 -23.96 9.82 -0.70
C HIS A 149 -23.58 9.83 0.79
N ASN A 150 -22.70 8.93 1.18
CA ASN A 150 -22.25 8.80 2.57
C ASN A 150 -20.89 8.09 2.66
N SER A 151 -20.35 8.07 3.87
CA SER A 151 -19.06 7.43 4.18
C SER A 151 -19.06 5.92 4.00
N ASP A 152 -20.19 5.27 4.17
CA ASP A 152 -20.28 3.82 4.04
C ASP A 152 -20.19 3.39 2.57
N GLU A 153 -20.85 4.09 1.67
CA GLU A 153 -20.71 3.87 0.23
C GLU A 153 -19.27 4.07 -0.23
N LEU A 154 -18.59 5.09 0.29
CA LEU A 154 -17.19 5.36 0.01
C LEU A 154 -16.30 4.23 0.54
N PHE A 155 -16.58 3.72 1.74
CA PHE A 155 -15.84 2.59 2.32
C PHE A 155 -16.06 1.30 1.52
N GLU A 156 -17.29 0.97 1.15
CA GLU A 156 -17.61 -0.22 0.35
C GLU A 156 -16.96 -0.15 -1.05
N TRP A 157 -16.95 1.02 -1.67
CA TRP A 157 -16.22 1.23 -2.91
C TRP A 157 -14.71 0.97 -2.72
N TRP A 158 -14.11 1.52 -1.68
CA TRP A 158 -12.70 1.28 -1.36
C TRP A 158 -12.42 -0.19 -1.06
N LEU A 159 -13.31 -0.85 -0.35
CA LEU A 159 -13.22 -2.26 0.00
C LEU A 159 -13.27 -3.14 -1.26
N SER A 160 -14.13 -2.82 -2.22
CA SER A 160 -14.27 -3.57 -3.47
C SER A 160 -13.01 -3.59 -4.32
N GLY A 161 -12.11 -2.63 -4.13
CA GLY A 161 -10.90 -2.47 -4.93
C GLY A 161 -11.19 -2.10 -6.40
N LYS A 162 -12.45 -1.83 -6.73
CA LYS A 162 -12.86 -1.32 -8.04
C LYS A 162 -12.53 0.15 -8.10
N SER A 163 -11.38 0.47 -8.66
CA SER A 163 -10.99 1.85 -8.91
C SER A 163 -10.77 2.01 -10.41
N SER A 164 -11.53 2.88 -11.05
CA SER A 164 -11.12 3.39 -12.34
C SER A 164 -9.95 4.37 -12.13
N PRO A 165 -9.02 4.50 -13.08
CA PRO A 165 -7.98 5.52 -13.01
C PRO A 165 -8.54 6.94 -12.81
N GLU A 166 -9.69 7.25 -13.41
CA GLU A 166 -10.37 8.53 -13.26
C GLU A 166 -10.92 8.78 -11.85
N ASP A 167 -11.35 7.74 -11.16
CA ASP A 167 -11.85 7.83 -9.79
C ASP A 167 -10.75 8.10 -8.78
N LEU A 168 -9.58 7.57 -9.05
CA LEU A 168 -8.40 7.71 -8.19
C LEU A 168 -7.75 9.08 -8.35
N LEU A 169 -7.72 9.63 -9.56
CA LEU A 169 -7.23 10.98 -9.82
C LEU A 169 -8.08 12.04 -9.11
N LYS A 170 -9.38 11.81 -8.97
CA LYS A 170 -10.30 12.73 -8.28
C LYS A 170 -10.16 12.74 -6.76
N ILE A 171 -9.60 11.67 -6.17
CA ILE A 171 -9.48 11.52 -4.71
C ILE A 171 -8.09 11.93 -4.20
N ASN A 172 -7.06 11.86 -5.04
CA ASN A 172 -5.66 11.90 -4.62
C ASN A 172 -4.87 13.14 -5.06
N ASP A 173 -5.50 14.09 -5.70
CA ASP A 173 -4.80 15.20 -6.36
C ASP A 173 -4.03 16.14 -5.41
N GLU A 174 -4.35 16.20 -4.12
CA GLU A 174 -3.62 17.08 -3.19
C GLU A 174 -2.26 16.54 -2.74
N ASN A 175 -2.02 15.22 -2.89
CA ASN A 175 -0.73 14.60 -2.57
C ASN A 175 -0.01 14.05 -3.81
N ALA A 176 -0.60 14.17 -5.00
CA ALA A 176 -0.01 13.62 -6.23
C ALA A 176 1.15 14.48 -6.75
N SER A 177 1.22 15.75 -6.37
CA SER A 177 2.29 16.66 -6.81
C SER A 177 3.68 16.28 -6.26
N ASP A 178 3.73 15.55 -5.13
CA ASP A 178 4.98 15.21 -4.46
C ASP A 178 5.41 13.74 -4.63
N CYS A 179 4.59 12.93 -5.29
CA CYS A 179 4.87 11.51 -5.49
C CYS A 179 4.84 11.12 -6.96
N GLN A 180 5.39 11.94 -7.84
CA GLN A 180 5.64 11.57 -9.23
C GLN A 180 6.84 10.62 -9.26
N LEU A 181 6.65 9.50 -9.96
CA LEU A 181 7.78 8.70 -10.43
C LEU A 181 8.61 9.61 -11.36
N ASP A 182 9.89 9.75 -11.07
CA ASP A 182 10.81 10.36 -12.03
C ASP A 182 10.84 9.55 -13.33
N ALA A 183 11.41 10.09 -14.37
CA ALA A 183 11.54 9.43 -15.67
C ALA A 183 12.23 8.04 -15.61
N ASN A 184 12.82 7.69 -14.44
CA ASN A 184 13.49 6.43 -14.16
C ASN A 184 12.67 5.50 -13.25
N GLY A 185 11.42 5.85 -12.91
CA GLY A 185 10.53 5.04 -12.09
C GLY A 185 10.83 5.06 -10.60
N ASN A 186 11.54 6.06 -10.08
CA ASN A 186 11.80 6.24 -8.66
C ASN A 186 10.75 7.18 -8.03
N PHE A 187 10.31 6.86 -6.82
CA PHE A 187 9.47 7.77 -6.04
C PHE A 187 10.30 8.98 -5.59
N CYS A 188 9.83 10.18 -5.90
CA CYS A 188 10.38 11.38 -5.28
C CYS A 188 10.20 11.31 -3.76
N THR A 189 11.28 11.44 -3.03
CA THR A 189 11.23 11.61 -1.58
C THR A 189 10.72 13.02 -1.29
N MET A 190 9.60 13.13 -0.58
CA MET A 190 9.19 14.41 0.01
C MET A 190 10.31 14.92 0.91
N GLY A 191 10.83 16.09 0.60
CA GLY A 191 11.66 16.83 1.52
C GLY A 191 10.81 17.24 2.72
N MET A 192 11.11 16.66 3.88
CA MET A 192 10.67 17.24 5.15
C MET A 192 11.56 18.46 5.42
N HIS A 193 10.98 19.63 5.39
CA HIS A 193 11.48 20.80 6.13
C HIS A 193 10.69 20.92 7.43
#